data_26a3adf6bf52c16bedd092ff82979197
#
_entry.id   26a3adf6bf52c16bedd092ff82979197
#
_cell.length_a   1.000
_cell.length_b   1.000
_cell.length_c   1.000
_cell.angle_alpha   90.00
_cell.angle_beta   90.00
_cell.angle_gamma   90.00
#
_symmetry.space_group_name_H-M   'P 1'
#
loop_
_entity.id
_entity.type
_entity.pdbx_description
1 polymer ?
#
loop_
_entity_poly.entity_id
_entity_poly.type
_entity_poly.pdbx_seq_one_letter_code
_entity_poly.pdbx_strand_id
1 'polypeptide(L)'
;MTTILKTHDLSIAFGGVTAVNQVNIEAHDNELIGLIGPNGAGKTTLFNLLTGVYQPTAGTVTMFDGQQLANLNGLAPHHRAQRGMARTFQNIRLFTSRTVLENVLIAMTTTSQAQTLGALLRTPKFYQTEAHKKQRAMGLLAMFDMTAVADELAGNLPYGQQRRLEIVRALATEPKILFLDEPAAGMNPQETQALTHLIQQVQTQFNMTIILIEHDMNLVMAISQRIYVLEYGKVLVSGTPSEIQQHPAVIKAYLGEDVS
;
A
#
# COMPACT_ATOMS: atom_id res chain seq x y z
N MET A 1 -11.28 17.01 -7.28
CA MET A 1 -10.35 15.90 -7.01
C MET A 1 -10.41 14.92 -8.17
N THR A 2 -9.29 14.47 -8.70
CA THR A 2 -9.25 13.53 -9.82
C THR A 2 -9.34 12.11 -9.28
N THR A 3 -10.20 11.26 -9.86
CA THR A 3 -10.24 9.83 -9.51
C THR A 3 -9.00 9.15 -10.04
N ILE A 4 -8.18 8.57 -9.16
CA ILE A 4 -6.94 7.88 -9.51
C ILE A 4 -7.12 6.37 -9.65
N LEU A 5 -8.04 5.78 -8.87
CA LEU A 5 -8.40 4.36 -8.92
C LEU A 5 -9.91 4.22 -8.78
N LYS A 6 -10.50 3.31 -9.54
CA LYS A 6 -11.93 3.02 -9.47
C LYS A 6 -12.19 1.55 -9.75
N THR A 7 -13.15 0.97 -9.03
CA THR A 7 -13.72 -0.34 -9.37
C THR A 7 -15.17 -0.21 -9.79
N HIS A 8 -15.61 -1.10 -10.67
CA HIS A 8 -16.99 -1.19 -11.10
C HIS A 8 -17.43 -2.66 -11.01
N ASP A 9 -18.40 -2.92 -10.14
CA ASP A 9 -19.03 -4.23 -9.86
C ASP A 9 -18.01 -5.36 -9.67
N LEU A 10 -16.87 -5.03 -9.01
CA LEU A 10 -15.74 -5.92 -8.86
C LEU A 10 -16.12 -7.13 -8.03
N SER A 11 -15.94 -8.33 -8.61
CA SER A 11 -16.34 -9.57 -7.96
C SER A 11 -15.31 -10.68 -8.18
N ILE A 12 -15.16 -11.55 -7.16
CA ILE A 12 -14.40 -12.81 -7.24
C ILE A 12 -15.05 -13.89 -6.40
N ALA A 13 -15.11 -15.09 -6.97
CA ALA A 13 -15.56 -16.29 -6.28
C ALA A 13 -14.49 -17.38 -6.31
N PHE A 14 -14.39 -18.15 -5.23
CA PHE A 14 -13.49 -19.31 -5.08
C PHE A 14 -14.34 -20.52 -4.70
N GLY A 15 -14.35 -21.57 -5.56
CA GLY A 15 -15.03 -22.81 -5.24
C GLY A 15 -16.50 -22.66 -4.81
N GLY A 16 -17.23 -21.71 -5.40
CA GLY A 16 -18.64 -21.44 -5.09
C GLY A 16 -18.85 -20.39 -3.96
N VAL A 17 -17.80 -19.95 -3.26
CA VAL A 17 -17.89 -18.89 -2.26
C VAL A 17 -17.50 -17.55 -2.90
N THR A 18 -18.40 -16.59 -2.89
CA THR A 18 -18.14 -15.23 -3.38
C THR A 18 -17.45 -14.43 -2.28
N ALA A 19 -16.14 -14.20 -2.42
CA ALA A 19 -15.34 -13.49 -1.44
C ALA A 19 -15.40 -11.96 -1.58
N VAL A 20 -15.64 -11.46 -2.81
CA VAL A 20 -15.90 -10.04 -3.11
C VAL A 20 -17.04 -10.02 -4.10
N ASN A 21 -18.06 -9.20 -3.87
CA ASN A 21 -19.32 -9.19 -4.60
C ASN A 21 -19.75 -7.77 -4.97
N GLN A 22 -19.64 -7.42 -6.24
CA GLN A 22 -20.05 -6.15 -6.82
C GLN A 22 -19.53 -4.92 -6.06
N VAL A 23 -18.25 -4.97 -5.65
CA VAL A 23 -17.60 -3.89 -4.90
C VAL A 23 -17.30 -2.71 -5.82
N ASN A 24 -17.82 -1.55 -5.45
CA ASN A 24 -17.58 -0.26 -6.08
C ASN A 24 -16.85 0.64 -5.10
N ILE A 25 -15.57 0.93 -5.36
CA ILE A 25 -14.77 1.88 -4.60
C ILE A 25 -14.09 2.86 -5.56
N GLU A 26 -13.84 4.06 -5.06
CA GLU A 26 -13.07 5.09 -5.74
C GLU A 26 -11.98 5.61 -4.81
N ALA A 27 -10.81 5.91 -5.35
CA ALA A 27 -9.76 6.64 -4.66
C ALA A 27 -9.43 7.89 -5.48
N HIS A 28 -9.33 9.03 -4.79
CA HIS A 28 -8.95 10.28 -5.41
C HIS A 28 -7.47 10.57 -5.21
N ASP A 29 -6.95 11.47 -6.02
CA ASP A 29 -5.58 11.93 -5.90
C ASP A 29 -5.33 12.57 -4.53
N ASN A 30 -4.19 12.23 -3.92
CA ASN A 30 -3.78 12.68 -2.59
C ASN A 30 -4.78 12.34 -1.47
N GLU A 31 -5.46 11.21 -1.55
CA GLU A 31 -6.43 10.75 -0.55
C GLU A 31 -5.87 9.58 0.28
N LEU A 32 -6.10 9.61 1.60
CA LEU A 32 -5.83 8.48 2.48
C LEU A 32 -7.15 7.78 2.84
N ILE A 33 -7.28 6.54 2.37
CA ILE A 33 -8.49 5.73 2.49
C ILE A 33 -8.24 4.55 3.42
N GLY A 34 -9.08 4.41 4.43
CA GLY A 34 -9.16 3.21 5.27
C GLY A 34 -10.10 2.17 4.67
N LEU A 35 -9.68 0.92 4.66
CA LEU A 35 -10.51 -0.24 4.31
C LEU A 35 -10.64 -1.14 5.53
N ILE A 36 -11.80 -1.12 6.17
CA ILE A 36 -12.06 -1.85 7.40
C ILE A 36 -13.19 -2.87 7.24
N GLY A 37 -13.42 -3.68 8.25
CA GLY A 37 -14.49 -4.67 8.32
C GLY A 37 -14.09 -5.86 9.17
N PRO A 38 -15.04 -6.71 9.56
CA PRO A 38 -14.78 -7.92 10.34
C PRO A 38 -13.82 -8.89 9.66
N ASN A 39 -13.36 -9.90 10.40
CA ASN A 39 -12.59 -10.99 9.83
C ASN A 39 -13.44 -11.74 8.79
N GLY A 40 -12.82 -12.09 7.66
CA GLY A 40 -13.57 -12.73 6.56
C GLY A 40 -14.42 -11.77 5.70
N ALA A 41 -14.46 -10.47 5.97
CA ALA A 41 -15.22 -9.50 5.19
C ALA A 41 -14.74 -9.33 3.71
N GLY A 42 -13.58 -9.90 3.34
CA GLY A 42 -13.05 -9.83 1.99
C GLY A 42 -11.98 -8.75 1.76
N LYS A 43 -11.51 -8.05 2.80
CA LYS A 43 -10.53 -6.96 2.70
C LYS A 43 -9.26 -7.35 1.94
N THR A 44 -8.55 -8.39 2.40
CA THR A 44 -7.32 -8.89 1.78
C THR A 44 -7.57 -9.39 0.34
N THR A 45 -8.74 -10.01 0.10
CA THR A 45 -9.15 -10.44 -1.24
C THR A 45 -9.33 -9.25 -2.17
N LEU A 46 -9.99 -8.18 -1.69
CA LEU A 46 -10.13 -6.94 -2.44
C LEU A 46 -8.77 -6.31 -2.74
N PHE A 47 -7.85 -6.22 -1.77
CA PHE A 47 -6.47 -5.76 -2.02
C PHE A 47 -5.75 -6.59 -3.07
N ASN A 48 -5.91 -7.91 -3.03
CA ASN A 48 -5.33 -8.82 -4.02
C ASN A 48 -5.90 -8.57 -5.43
N LEU A 49 -7.19 -8.25 -5.55
CA LEU A 49 -7.81 -7.84 -6.81
C LEU A 49 -7.26 -6.49 -7.29
N LEU A 50 -7.20 -5.48 -6.42
CA LEU A 50 -6.71 -4.15 -6.76
C LEU A 50 -5.24 -4.16 -7.20
N THR A 51 -4.42 -5.01 -6.58
CA THR A 51 -2.98 -5.10 -6.87
C THR A 51 -2.61 -6.16 -7.92
N GLY A 52 -3.60 -6.90 -8.46
CA GLY A 52 -3.42 -7.85 -9.56
C GLY A 52 -2.89 -9.23 -9.16
N VAL A 53 -2.84 -9.52 -7.86
CA VAL A 53 -2.52 -10.87 -7.35
C VAL A 53 -3.62 -11.84 -7.75
N TYR A 54 -4.90 -11.39 -7.68
CA TYR A 54 -6.05 -12.12 -8.20
C TYR A 54 -6.63 -11.41 -9.41
N GLN A 55 -7.23 -12.20 -10.32
CA GLN A 55 -8.01 -11.67 -11.42
C GLN A 55 -9.50 -11.73 -11.04
N PRO A 56 -10.28 -10.68 -11.31
CA PRO A 56 -11.71 -10.67 -11.01
C PRO A 56 -12.46 -11.67 -11.91
N THR A 57 -13.50 -12.29 -11.38
CA THR A 57 -14.45 -13.11 -12.16
C THR A 57 -15.47 -12.24 -12.89
N ALA A 58 -15.75 -11.03 -12.36
CA ALA A 58 -16.59 -10.03 -13.00
C ALA A 58 -16.19 -8.62 -12.54
N GLY A 59 -16.63 -7.61 -13.29
CA GLY A 59 -16.33 -6.21 -13.00
C GLY A 59 -14.94 -5.78 -13.46
N THR A 60 -14.57 -4.55 -13.13
CA THR A 60 -13.31 -3.95 -13.60
C THR A 60 -12.59 -3.18 -12.49
N VAL A 61 -11.25 -3.13 -12.62
CA VAL A 61 -10.38 -2.22 -11.90
C VAL A 61 -9.76 -1.26 -12.90
N THR A 62 -9.91 0.03 -12.70
CA THR A 62 -9.35 1.07 -13.56
C THR A 62 -8.45 2.01 -12.76
N MET A 63 -7.39 2.52 -13.39
CA MET A 63 -6.46 3.50 -12.80
C MET A 63 -6.20 4.61 -13.81
N PHE A 64 -6.04 5.84 -13.30
CA PHE A 64 -5.71 7.01 -14.12
C PHE A 64 -4.26 6.93 -14.62
N ASP A 65 -4.08 6.94 -15.93
CA ASP A 65 -2.77 6.83 -16.60
C ASP A 65 -2.11 8.19 -16.89
N GLY A 66 -2.80 9.28 -16.60
CA GLY A 66 -2.42 10.65 -16.90
C GLY A 66 -3.32 11.29 -17.95
N GLN A 67 -4.16 10.52 -18.65
CA GLN A 67 -5.11 10.99 -19.65
C GLN A 67 -6.53 10.49 -19.36
N GLN A 68 -6.67 9.22 -19.02
CA GLN A 68 -7.96 8.57 -18.77
C GLN A 68 -7.85 7.43 -17.74
N LEU A 69 -8.98 6.88 -17.34
CA LEU A 69 -9.03 5.66 -16.54
C LEU A 69 -8.76 4.44 -17.42
N ALA A 70 -7.58 3.86 -17.32
CA ALA A 70 -7.15 2.67 -18.04
C ALA A 70 -7.53 1.40 -17.28
N ASN A 71 -8.03 0.38 -17.98
CA ASN A 71 -8.37 -0.92 -17.38
C ASN A 71 -7.10 -1.67 -16.95
N LEU A 72 -7.13 -2.23 -15.74
CA LEU A 72 -6.04 -3.03 -15.16
C LEU A 72 -6.32 -4.54 -15.16
N ASN A 73 -7.51 -4.99 -15.58
CA ASN A 73 -7.83 -6.42 -15.62
C ASN A 73 -6.85 -7.17 -16.53
N GLY A 74 -6.45 -8.37 -16.12
CA GLY A 74 -5.46 -9.17 -16.85
C GLY A 74 -4.00 -8.75 -16.64
N LEU A 75 -3.74 -7.58 -16.06
CA LEU A 75 -2.37 -7.14 -15.77
C LEU A 75 -1.83 -7.84 -14.52
N ALA A 76 -0.65 -8.45 -14.65
CA ALA A 76 0.11 -9.01 -13.55
C ALA A 76 0.59 -7.91 -12.58
N PRO A 77 0.91 -8.24 -11.30
CA PRO A 77 1.32 -7.26 -10.29
C PRO A 77 2.48 -6.36 -10.73
N HIS A 78 3.50 -6.90 -11.40
CA HIS A 78 4.64 -6.11 -11.86
C HIS A 78 4.28 -5.07 -12.94
N HIS A 79 3.30 -5.35 -13.81
CA HIS A 79 2.80 -4.36 -14.76
C HIS A 79 1.97 -3.26 -14.07
N ARG A 80 1.25 -3.59 -12.99
CA ARG A 80 0.56 -2.58 -12.16
C ARG A 80 1.57 -1.73 -11.40
N ALA A 81 2.67 -2.33 -10.91
CA ALA A 81 3.77 -1.59 -10.29
C ALA A 81 4.41 -0.58 -11.26
N GLN A 82 4.64 -0.96 -12.53
CA GLN A 82 5.14 -0.05 -13.58
C GLN A 82 4.19 1.13 -13.87
N ARG A 83 2.89 1.00 -13.54
CA ARG A 83 1.91 2.09 -13.65
C ARG A 83 1.82 2.97 -12.40
N GLY A 84 2.66 2.71 -11.40
CA GLY A 84 2.74 3.50 -10.19
C GLY A 84 1.89 2.96 -9.03
N MET A 85 1.67 1.66 -8.94
CA MET A 85 1.08 1.00 -7.77
C MET A 85 2.18 0.34 -6.95
N ALA A 86 2.29 0.64 -5.66
CA ALA A 86 3.14 -0.10 -4.74
C ALA A 86 2.31 -0.73 -3.63
N ARG A 87 2.80 -1.83 -3.06
CA ARG A 87 2.13 -2.54 -1.97
C ARG A 87 3.16 -3.04 -0.96
N THR A 88 2.85 -2.90 0.32
CA THR A 88 3.45 -3.70 1.38
C THR A 88 2.67 -5.01 1.54
N PHE A 89 3.27 -5.99 2.21
CA PHE A 89 2.64 -7.29 2.44
C PHE A 89 2.48 -7.53 3.93
N GLN A 90 1.46 -8.27 4.33
CA GLN A 90 1.25 -8.67 5.73
C GLN A 90 2.50 -9.36 6.31
N ASN A 91 3.12 -10.27 5.55
CA ASN A 91 4.43 -10.83 5.89
C ASN A 91 5.53 -10.00 5.24
N ILE A 92 6.45 -9.48 6.03
CA ILE A 92 7.58 -8.65 5.57
C ILE A 92 8.37 -9.38 4.48
N ARG A 93 8.58 -8.71 3.34
CA ARG A 93 9.32 -9.26 2.20
C ARG A 93 10.58 -8.44 1.94
N LEU A 94 11.56 -8.54 2.83
CA LEU A 94 12.87 -7.91 2.67
C LEU A 94 13.89 -8.91 2.11
N PHE A 95 14.92 -8.39 1.46
CA PHE A 95 16.14 -9.14 1.17
C PHE A 95 16.99 -9.16 2.45
N THR A 96 16.76 -10.14 3.32
CA THR A 96 17.33 -10.21 4.68
C THR A 96 18.86 -10.31 4.70
N SER A 97 19.45 -10.86 3.64
CA SER A 97 20.92 -10.96 3.44
C SER A 97 21.54 -9.72 2.78
N ARG A 98 20.76 -8.67 2.55
CA ARG A 98 21.20 -7.39 2.00
C ARG A 98 21.09 -6.30 3.05
N THR A 99 21.91 -5.25 2.90
CA THR A 99 21.84 -4.11 3.80
C THR A 99 20.53 -3.33 3.62
N VAL A 100 20.21 -2.48 4.59
CA VAL A 100 19.08 -1.57 4.54
C VAL A 100 19.15 -0.70 3.26
N LEU A 101 20.29 -0.10 3.00
CA LEU A 101 20.51 0.72 1.81
C LEU A 101 20.37 -0.09 0.52
N GLU A 102 20.95 -1.29 0.43
CA GLU A 102 20.83 -2.16 -0.74
C GLU A 102 19.37 -2.54 -1.01
N ASN A 103 18.56 -2.81 0.03
CA ASN A 103 17.14 -3.07 -0.12
C ASN A 103 16.40 -1.93 -0.83
N VAL A 104 16.72 -0.68 -0.48
CA VAL A 104 16.13 0.52 -1.11
C VAL A 104 16.63 0.68 -2.55
N LEU A 105 17.94 0.54 -2.78
CA LEU A 105 18.54 0.66 -4.12
C LEU A 105 18.01 -0.37 -5.11
N ILE A 106 17.79 -1.62 -4.66
CA ILE A 106 17.16 -2.67 -5.49
C ILE A 106 15.76 -2.24 -5.96
N ALA A 107 14.95 -1.64 -5.10
CA ALA A 107 13.63 -1.16 -5.48
C ALA A 107 13.69 -0.03 -6.54
N MET A 108 14.70 0.83 -6.49
CA MET A 108 14.90 1.90 -7.47
C MET A 108 15.33 1.42 -8.86
N THR A 109 15.85 0.18 -8.98
CA THR A 109 16.31 -0.34 -10.28
C THR A 109 15.16 -0.70 -11.22
N THR A 110 13.96 -0.93 -10.71
CA THR A 110 12.78 -1.27 -11.51
C THR A 110 12.29 -0.11 -12.39
N THR A 111 12.66 1.13 -12.06
CA THR A 111 12.24 2.34 -12.78
C THR A 111 13.15 2.72 -13.96
N SER A 112 14.32 2.09 -14.12
CA SER A 112 15.31 2.50 -15.13
C SER A 112 15.67 1.41 -16.15
N GLN A 113 14.76 1.10 -17.07
CA GLN A 113 15.00 0.11 -18.15
C GLN A 113 16.13 0.48 -19.13
N ALA A 114 16.61 1.73 -19.16
CA ALA A 114 17.60 2.21 -20.12
C ALA A 114 19.08 2.01 -19.71
N GLN A 115 19.37 1.37 -18.57
CA GLN A 115 20.72 1.42 -18.00
C GLN A 115 21.56 0.13 -18.13
N THR A 116 21.05 -0.95 -18.71
CA THR A 116 21.79 -2.21 -18.80
C THR A 116 23.07 -2.08 -19.64
N LEU A 117 23.04 -1.35 -20.74
CA LEU A 117 24.22 -1.11 -21.60
C LEU A 117 25.21 -0.15 -20.93
N GLY A 118 24.73 0.90 -20.24
CA GLY A 118 25.58 1.85 -19.51
C GLY A 118 26.27 1.22 -18.30
N ALA A 119 25.61 0.27 -17.64
CA ALA A 119 26.19 -0.50 -16.52
C ALA A 119 27.34 -1.41 -16.99
N LEU A 120 27.19 -2.04 -18.18
CA LEU A 120 28.24 -2.89 -18.75
C LEU A 120 29.49 -2.08 -19.12
N LEU A 121 29.30 -0.86 -19.64
CA LEU A 121 30.39 0.02 -20.09
C LEU A 121 30.94 0.95 -19.02
N ARG A 122 30.36 0.95 -17.80
CA ARG A 122 30.78 1.77 -16.64
C ARG A 122 31.05 3.24 -16.99
N THR A 123 30.14 3.84 -17.77
CA THR A 123 30.29 5.22 -18.23
C THR A 123 30.26 6.25 -17.09
N PRO A 124 30.85 7.46 -17.21
CA PRO A 124 30.69 8.52 -16.21
C PRO A 124 29.23 8.84 -15.87
N LYS A 125 28.33 8.76 -16.85
CA LYS A 125 26.89 8.94 -16.67
C LYS A 125 26.28 7.84 -15.77
N PHE A 126 26.77 6.62 -15.86
CA PHE A 126 26.36 5.51 -14.98
C PHE A 126 26.71 5.85 -13.52
N TYR A 127 27.94 6.26 -13.23
CA TYR A 127 28.35 6.61 -11.87
C TYR A 127 27.57 7.80 -11.29
N GLN A 128 27.28 8.81 -12.11
CA GLN A 128 26.44 9.94 -11.69
C GLN A 128 25.02 9.47 -11.33
N THR A 129 24.43 8.58 -12.11
CA THR A 129 23.10 8.04 -11.84
C THR A 129 23.07 7.20 -10.57
N GLU A 130 24.08 6.36 -10.34
CA GLU A 130 24.19 5.56 -9.12
C GLU A 130 24.41 6.44 -7.87
N ALA A 131 25.21 7.49 -7.98
CA ALA A 131 25.38 8.47 -6.89
C ALA A 131 24.06 9.18 -6.56
N HIS A 132 23.30 9.60 -7.57
CA HIS A 132 21.99 10.21 -7.40
C HIS A 132 20.97 9.24 -6.75
N LYS A 133 20.93 7.97 -7.21
CA LYS A 133 20.08 6.93 -6.57
C LYS A 133 20.46 6.74 -5.10
N LYS A 134 21.77 6.66 -4.80
CA LYS A 134 22.24 6.51 -3.41
C LYS A 134 21.83 7.71 -2.54
N GLN A 135 22.02 8.93 -3.06
CA GLN A 135 21.60 10.15 -2.34
C GLN A 135 20.10 10.14 -2.05
N ARG A 136 19.28 9.77 -3.04
CA ARG A 136 17.84 9.68 -2.89
C ARG A 136 17.43 8.56 -1.91
N ALA A 137 18.07 7.38 -1.99
CA ALA A 137 17.84 6.29 -1.05
C ALA A 137 18.14 6.73 0.40
N MET A 138 19.27 7.44 0.62
CA MET A 138 19.60 8.00 1.92
C MET A 138 18.60 9.05 2.38
N GLY A 139 18.05 9.86 1.47
CA GLY A 139 16.98 10.81 1.79
C GLY A 139 15.70 10.13 2.27
N LEU A 140 15.30 9.02 1.62
CA LEU A 140 14.16 8.21 2.08
C LEU A 140 14.46 7.56 3.44
N LEU A 141 15.65 7.00 3.64
CA LEU A 141 16.05 6.42 4.93
C LEU A 141 16.07 7.47 6.05
N ALA A 142 16.50 8.70 5.75
CA ALA A 142 16.50 9.79 6.73
C ALA A 142 15.09 10.16 7.21
N MET A 143 14.10 10.17 6.30
CA MET A 143 12.70 10.42 6.65
C MET A 143 12.14 9.39 7.64
N PHE A 144 12.65 8.16 7.58
CA PHE A 144 12.22 7.05 8.42
C PHE A 144 13.15 6.79 9.62
N ASP A 145 14.08 7.72 9.93
CA ASP A 145 15.09 7.60 11.00
C ASP A 145 15.96 6.33 10.87
N MET A 146 16.29 5.94 9.63
CA MET A 146 17.03 4.71 9.36
C MET A 146 18.44 4.92 8.81
N THR A 147 18.94 6.14 8.79
CA THR A 147 20.29 6.45 8.26
C THR A 147 21.41 5.78 9.06
N ALA A 148 21.26 5.69 10.38
CA ALA A 148 22.26 5.08 11.27
C ALA A 148 22.44 3.57 11.01
N VAL A 149 21.39 2.90 10.49
CA VAL A 149 21.39 1.45 10.23
C VAL A 149 21.49 1.13 8.72
N ALA A 150 21.85 2.12 7.90
CA ALA A 150 21.86 1.98 6.43
C ALA A 150 22.76 0.81 5.94
N ASP A 151 23.86 0.55 6.62
CA ASP A 151 24.82 -0.49 6.29
C ASP A 151 24.58 -1.81 7.04
N GLU A 152 23.57 -1.87 7.93
CA GLU A 152 23.20 -3.10 8.63
C GLU A 152 22.41 -4.04 7.73
N LEU A 153 22.51 -5.36 7.95
CA LEU A 153 21.69 -6.34 7.26
C LEU A 153 20.22 -6.19 7.68
N ALA A 154 19.32 -6.14 6.70
CA ALA A 154 17.89 -5.98 6.96
C ALA A 154 17.31 -7.08 7.86
N GLY A 155 17.87 -8.29 7.81
CA GLY A 155 17.47 -9.40 8.68
C GLY A 155 17.79 -9.21 10.16
N ASN A 156 18.75 -8.33 10.50
CA ASN A 156 19.17 -8.05 11.88
C ASN A 156 18.34 -6.95 12.55
N LEU A 157 17.52 -6.23 11.78
CA LEU A 157 16.71 -5.14 12.30
C LEU A 157 15.59 -5.67 13.22
N PRO A 158 15.21 -4.92 14.27
CA PRO A 158 13.97 -5.13 15.00
C PRO A 158 12.77 -5.10 14.05
N TYR A 159 11.70 -5.82 14.41
CA TYR A 159 10.50 -5.97 13.57
C TYR A 159 9.91 -4.63 13.09
N GLY A 160 9.75 -3.65 13.98
CA GLY A 160 9.24 -2.32 13.63
C GLY A 160 10.10 -1.58 12.61
N GLN A 161 11.45 -1.73 12.69
CA GLN A 161 12.35 -1.17 11.68
C GLN A 161 12.27 -1.93 10.33
N GLN A 162 12.08 -3.24 10.36
CA GLN A 162 11.84 -4.01 9.13
C GLN A 162 10.56 -3.54 8.41
N ARG A 163 9.48 -3.26 9.15
CA ARG A 163 8.24 -2.68 8.60
C ARG A 163 8.48 -1.29 7.98
N ARG A 164 9.21 -0.43 8.68
CA ARG A 164 9.59 0.89 8.13
C ARG A 164 10.38 0.73 6.83
N LEU A 165 11.34 -0.18 6.78
CA LEU A 165 12.14 -0.45 5.58
C LEU A 165 11.28 -0.97 4.42
N GLU A 166 10.26 -1.79 4.69
CA GLU A 166 9.33 -2.26 3.66
C GLU A 166 8.56 -1.09 3.03
N ILE A 167 8.11 -0.13 3.84
CA ILE A 167 7.45 1.09 3.33
C ILE A 167 8.45 1.95 2.54
N VAL A 168 9.68 2.15 3.04
CA VAL A 168 10.74 2.88 2.30
C VAL A 168 11.00 2.24 0.93
N ARG A 169 11.04 0.91 0.85
CA ARG A 169 11.21 0.20 -0.43
C ARG A 169 10.04 0.43 -1.37
N ALA A 170 8.82 0.43 -0.85
CA ALA A 170 7.63 0.73 -1.66
C ALA A 170 7.70 2.16 -2.20
N LEU A 171 8.07 3.15 -1.38
CA LEU A 171 8.25 4.56 -1.77
C LEU A 171 9.38 4.76 -2.78
N ALA A 172 10.44 3.96 -2.69
CA ALA A 172 11.58 4.03 -3.62
C ALA A 172 11.19 3.74 -5.07
N THR A 173 10.04 3.09 -5.32
CA THR A 173 9.49 2.86 -6.66
C THR A 173 8.73 4.06 -7.23
N GLU A 174 8.61 5.19 -6.50
CA GLU A 174 7.86 6.40 -6.88
C GLU A 174 6.40 6.11 -7.24
N PRO A 175 5.65 5.45 -6.37
CA PRO A 175 4.28 5.08 -6.71
C PRO A 175 3.34 6.30 -6.68
N LYS A 176 2.26 6.22 -7.47
CA LYS A 176 1.10 7.13 -7.38
C LYS A 176 0.13 6.68 -6.29
N ILE A 177 0.03 5.37 -6.10
CA ILE A 177 -0.84 4.76 -5.08
C ILE A 177 -0.01 3.76 -4.26
N LEU A 178 -0.07 3.91 -2.94
CA LEU A 178 0.55 2.99 -1.98
C LEU A 178 -0.53 2.19 -1.25
N PHE A 179 -0.44 0.88 -1.34
CA PHE A 179 -1.29 -0.06 -0.62
C PHE A 179 -0.56 -0.56 0.63
N LEU A 180 -1.11 -0.26 1.81
CA LEU A 180 -0.58 -0.70 3.10
C LEU A 180 -1.47 -1.79 3.69
N ASP A 181 -0.92 -2.98 3.86
CA ASP A 181 -1.63 -4.16 4.36
C ASP A 181 -1.20 -4.44 5.80
N GLU A 182 -2.02 -4.04 6.76
CA GLU A 182 -1.80 -4.14 8.21
C GLU A 182 -0.39 -3.68 8.64
N PRO A 183 0.00 -2.42 8.32
CA PRO A 183 1.37 -1.96 8.56
C PRO A 183 1.74 -1.88 10.05
N ALA A 184 0.77 -1.74 10.97
CA ALA A 184 1.00 -1.69 12.41
C ALA A 184 0.92 -3.07 13.10
N ALA A 185 0.66 -4.15 12.35
CA ALA A 185 0.54 -5.48 12.95
C ALA A 185 1.80 -5.88 13.74
N GLY A 186 1.62 -6.28 15.00
CA GLY A 186 2.72 -6.69 15.89
C GLY A 186 3.54 -5.55 16.50
N MET A 187 3.13 -4.30 16.31
CA MET A 187 3.75 -3.12 16.93
C MET A 187 3.14 -2.82 18.30
N ASN A 188 3.93 -2.23 19.18
CA ASN A 188 3.43 -1.67 20.42
C ASN A 188 2.73 -0.31 20.17
N PRO A 189 1.96 0.25 21.15
CA PRO A 189 1.22 1.51 20.94
C PRO A 189 2.10 2.71 20.55
N GLN A 190 3.33 2.81 21.07
CA GLN A 190 4.25 3.90 20.73
C GLN A 190 4.76 3.76 19.29
N GLU A 191 5.09 2.56 18.87
CA GLU A 191 5.50 2.25 17.49
C GLU A 191 4.36 2.51 16.50
N THR A 192 3.11 2.11 16.86
CA THR A 192 1.91 2.39 16.06
C THR A 192 1.69 3.89 15.89
N GLN A 193 1.82 4.67 16.97
CA GLN A 193 1.68 6.12 16.91
C GLN A 193 2.77 6.75 16.01
N ALA A 194 4.02 6.33 16.16
CA ALA A 194 5.11 6.81 15.32
C ALA A 194 4.89 6.46 13.84
N LEU A 195 4.41 5.25 13.55
CA LEU A 195 4.05 4.83 12.19
C LEU A 195 2.89 5.65 11.63
N THR A 196 1.87 5.93 12.45
CA THR A 196 0.71 6.76 12.09
C THR A 196 1.16 8.14 11.58
N HIS A 197 2.02 8.84 12.36
CA HIS A 197 2.58 10.12 11.95
C HIS A 197 3.42 10.01 10.67
N LEU A 198 4.19 8.95 10.55
CA LEU A 198 5.02 8.72 9.36
C LEU A 198 4.18 8.52 8.10
N ILE A 199 3.08 7.76 8.17
CA ILE A 199 2.15 7.58 7.04
C ILE A 199 1.53 8.92 6.60
N GLN A 200 1.14 9.78 7.56
CA GLN A 200 0.63 11.12 7.29
C GLN A 200 1.70 12.02 6.62
N GLN A 201 2.94 11.97 7.11
CA GLN A 201 4.05 12.72 6.51
C GLN A 201 4.30 12.26 5.07
N VAL A 202 4.34 10.95 4.83
CA VAL A 202 4.50 10.37 3.49
C VAL A 202 3.38 10.84 2.56
N GLN A 203 2.13 10.72 2.99
CA GLN A 203 0.97 11.14 2.20
C GLN A 203 1.07 12.61 1.80
N THR A 204 1.40 13.50 2.76
CA THR A 204 1.49 14.94 2.53
C THR A 204 2.71 15.31 1.69
N GLN A 205 3.90 14.77 2.01
CA GLN A 205 5.15 15.15 1.37
C GLN A 205 5.26 14.67 -0.09
N PHE A 206 4.68 13.51 -0.39
CA PHE A 206 4.70 12.94 -1.75
C PHE A 206 3.41 13.19 -2.53
N ASN A 207 2.42 13.90 -1.95
CA ASN A 207 1.08 14.04 -2.54
C ASN A 207 0.52 12.69 -3.00
N MET A 208 0.61 11.69 -2.14
CA MET A 208 0.38 10.28 -2.50
C MET A 208 -1.02 9.84 -2.10
N THR A 209 -1.66 9.05 -2.94
CA THR A 209 -2.86 8.33 -2.56
C THR A 209 -2.47 7.06 -1.81
N ILE A 210 -3.05 6.85 -0.62
CA ILE A 210 -2.78 5.67 0.22
C ILE A 210 -4.09 4.93 0.46
N ILE A 211 -4.08 3.61 0.27
CA ILE A 211 -5.19 2.72 0.67
C ILE A 211 -4.65 1.77 1.74
N LEU A 212 -5.27 1.82 2.91
CA LEU A 212 -4.81 1.15 4.11
C LEU A 212 -5.82 0.10 4.58
N ILE A 213 -5.39 -1.15 4.78
CA ILE A 213 -6.11 -2.12 5.61
C ILE A 213 -5.51 -2.10 7.00
N GLU A 214 -6.35 -1.96 8.02
CA GLU A 214 -5.95 -2.07 9.42
C GLU A 214 -7.09 -2.58 10.29
N HIS A 215 -6.72 -3.20 11.41
CA HIS A 215 -7.61 -3.63 12.47
C HIS A 215 -7.61 -2.66 13.66
N ASP A 216 -6.57 -1.84 13.80
CA ASP A 216 -6.52 -0.78 14.81
C ASP A 216 -7.39 0.40 14.37
N MET A 217 -8.60 0.45 14.95
CA MET A 217 -9.56 1.51 14.65
C MET A 217 -9.04 2.90 15.02
N ASN A 218 -8.21 3.03 16.08
CA ASN A 218 -7.66 4.32 16.47
C ASN A 218 -6.74 4.86 15.38
N LEU A 219 -5.88 4.02 14.81
CA LEU A 219 -5.02 4.38 13.69
C LEU A 219 -5.86 4.80 12.49
N VAL A 220 -6.82 3.95 12.05
CA VAL A 220 -7.64 4.23 10.88
C VAL A 220 -8.41 5.54 11.03
N MET A 221 -9.06 5.75 12.17
CA MET A 221 -9.84 6.97 12.44
C MET A 221 -8.96 8.22 12.51
N ALA A 222 -7.70 8.09 12.96
CA ALA A 222 -6.79 9.22 13.10
C ALA A 222 -6.24 9.75 11.77
N ILE A 223 -6.08 8.88 10.76
CA ILE A 223 -5.39 9.27 9.53
C ILE A 223 -6.25 9.25 8.27
N SER A 224 -7.35 8.49 8.25
CA SER A 224 -8.15 8.35 7.04
C SER A 224 -9.01 9.58 6.78
N GLN A 225 -9.08 10.01 5.54
CA GLN A 225 -10.01 11.05 5.08
C GLN A 225 -11.36 10.44 4.73
N ARG A 226 -11.35 9.19 4.25
CA ARG A 226 -12.54 8.40 3.96
C ARG A 226 -12.28 6.93 4.31
N ILE A 227 -13.33 6.26 4.75
CA ILE A 227 -13.30 4.86 5.13
C ILE A 227 -14.35 4.09 4.34
N TYR A 228 -13.97 2.95 3.79
CA TYR A 228 -14.87 1.94 3.27
C TYR A 228 -14.98 0.80 4.29
N VAL A 229 -16.20 0.46 4.67
CA VAL A 229 -16.48 -0.70 5.53
C VAL A 229 -16.94 -1.85 4.68
N LEU A 230 -16.22 -2.97 4.72
CA LEU A 230 -16.62 -4.21 4.06
C LEU A 230 -17.32 -5.14 5.04
N GLU A 231 -18.36 -5.80 4.56
CA GLU A 231 -19.03 -6.89 5.24
C GLU A 231 -19.47 -7.94 4.21
N TYR A 232 -19.18 -9.21 4.45
CA TYR A 232 -19.52 -10.33 3.56
C TYR A 232 -19.22 -10.08 2.08
N GLY A 233 -18.04 -9.52 1.80
CA GLY A 233 -17.58 -9.25 0.44
C GLY A 233 -18.22 -8.04 -0.25
N LYS A 234 -19.00 -7.22 0.44
CA LYS A 234 -19.66 -6.02 -0.09
C LYS A 234 -19.24 -4.77 0.66
N VAL A 235 -19.36 -3.62 0.03
CA VAL A 235 -19.28 -2.33 0.73
C VAL A 235 -20.58 -2.12 1.50
N LEU A 236 -20.49 -2.16 2.83
CA LEU A 236 -21.61 -1.87 3.73
C LEU A 236 -21.93 -0.38 3.73
N VAL A 237 -20.90 0.44 3.88
CA VAL A 237 -20.99 1.91 3.93
C VAL A 237 -19.63 2.52 3.63
N SER A 238 -19.61 3.77 3.17
CA SER A 238 -18.41 4.59 3.08
C SER A 238 -18.74 6.00 3.57
N GLY A 239 -17.75 6.64 4.23
CA GLY A 239 -17.90 7.99 4.77
C GLY A 239 -16.63 8.48 5.46
N THR A 240 -16.72 9.63 6.08
CA THR A 240 -15.67 10.18 6.94
C THR A 240 -15.52 9.34 8.21
N PRO A 241 -14.37 9.41 8.92
CA PRO A 241 -14.21 8.71 10.20
C PRO A 241 -15.36 8.96 11.20
N SER A 242 -15.82 10.21 11.31
CA SER A 242 -16.91 10.57 12.23
C SER A 242 -18.25 9.92 11.85
N GLU A 243 -18.57 9.86 10.55
CA GLU A 243 -19.79 9.19 10.07
C GLU A 243 -19.74 7.69 10.30
N ILE A 244 -18.59 7.06 10.02
CA ILE A 244 -18.39 5.62 10.20
C ILE A 244 -18.48 5.23 11.66
N GLN A 245 -17.89 6.00 12.58
CA GLN A 245 -17.91 5.72 14.01
C GLN A 245 -19.33 5.71 14.61
N GLN A 246 -20.23 6.52 14.05
CA GLN A 246 -21.60 6.67 14.53
C GLN A 246 -22.60 5.82 13.74
N HIS A 247 -22.16 5.11 12.71
CA HIS A 247 -23.06 4.41 11.79
C HIS A 247 -23.62 3.12 12.44
N PRO A 248 -24.95 2.98 12.59
CA PRO A 248 -25.55 1.84 13.32
C PRO A 248 -25.18 0.47 12.76
N ALA A 249 -25.12 0.34 11.42
CA ALA A 249 -24.74 -0.91 10.77
C ALA A 249 -23.27 -1.28 11.03
N VAL A 250 -22.37 -0.29 11.12
CA VAL A 250 -20.95 -0.52 11.45
C VAL A 250 -20.82 -1.00 12.88
N ILE A 251 -21.48 -0.32 13.82
CA ILE A 251 -21.51 -0.71 15.24
C ILE A 251 -22.01 -2.15 15.38
N LYS A 252 -23.10 -2.50 14.69
CA LYS A 252 -23.66 -3.85 14.69
C LYS A 252 -22.69 -4.89 14.12
N ALA A 253 -22.01 -4.57 12.99
CA ALA A 253 -21.07 -5.49 12.34
C ALA A 253 -19.87 -5.82 13.22
N TYR A 254 -19.42 -4.88 14.08
CA TYR A 254 -18.30 -5.10 15.01
C TYR A 254 -18.73 -5.64 16.37
N LEU A 255 -19.91 -5.27 16.90
CA LEU A 255 -20.43 -5.76 18.20
C LEU A 255 -21.21 -7.08 18.06
N GLY A 256 -21.71 -7.42 16.89
CA GLY A 256 -22.47 -8.64 16.66
C GLY A 256 -21.62 -9.92 16.66
N GLU A 257 -20.30 -9.82 16.58
CA GLU A 257 -19.38 -10.95 16.70
C GLU A 257 -19.08 -11.35 18.15
N ASP A 258 -19.34 -10.46 19.13
CA ASP A 258 -19.06 -10.71 20.56
C ASP A 258 -20.25 -11.26 21.35
N VAL A 259 -21.40 -11.54 20.71
CA VAL A 259 -22.65 -11.96 21.38
C VAL A 259 -23.19 -13.30 20.83
N SER A 260 -22.29 -14.23 20.52
CA SER A 260 -22.73 -15.62 20.22
C SER A 260 -21.77 -16.64 20.82
#